data_9637415febec0008a41f564be80bbd1a
#
_entry.id   9637415febec0008a41f564be80bbd1a
#
_cell.length_a   1.000
_cell.length_b   1.000
_cell.length_c   1.000
_cell.angle_alpha   90.00
_cell.angle_beta   90.00
_cell.angle_gamma   90.00
#
_symmetry.space_group_name_H-M   'P 1'
#
loop_
_entity.id
_entity.type
_entity.pdbx_description
1 polymer ?
#
loop_
_entity_poly.entity_id
_entity_poly.type
_entity_poly.pdbx_seq_one_letter_code
_entity_poly.pdbx_strand_id
1 'polypeptide(L)'
;MKKRRFHTAADQDIRRGLTTDIYFKRTVEILRRSKASRPVKAEFSLKSLPDRYTWGIVAGIEECLSLLEGIKVNVKAVEEGTVVRPFEPVMTIDGGYAEFAVLETPLLGLLCQASGVATKAARLRIAAGDRTLISFGARRMHPSISPMIERNAYVGGCDGVATIKAAELIGIEPSGTIPHALVILSGGIDEALRGFDRYVDKKVERIA
;
A
#
# COMPACT_ATOMS: atom_id res chain seq x y z
N MET A 1 -8.70 28.52 5.07
CA MET A 1 -8.14 27.20 4.70
C MET A 1 -6.62 27.29 4.69
N LYS A 2 -5.90 26.44 5.43
CA LYS A 2 -4.43 26.33 5.28
C LYS A 2 -4.11 25.88 3.85
N LYS A 3 -3.29 26.66 3.14
CA LYS A 3 -2.86 26.35 1.77
C LYS A 3 -2.09 25.01 1.79
N ARG A 4 -2.61 23.95 1.19
CA ARG A 4 -1.93 22.65 1.11
C ARG A 4 -0.75 22.77 0.15
N ARG A 5 0.38 22.14 0.51
CA ARG A 5 1.60 22.10 -0.32
C ARG A 5 1.61 20.93 -1.31
N PHE A 6 0.90 19.84 -0.98
CA PHE A 6 0.79 18.64 -1.82
C PHE A 6 -0.65 18.40 -2.24
N HIS A 7 -0.87 17.87 -3.44
CA HIS A 7 -2.19 17.55 -4.00
C HIS A 7 -2.62 16.12 -3.62
N THR A 8 -2.57 15.81 -2.34
CA THR A 8 -2.97 14.51 -1.79
C THR A 8 -4.06 14.68 -0.73
N ALA A 9 -4.88 13.67 -0.55
CA ALA A 9 -5.84 13.63 0.55
C ALA A 9 -5.10 13.48 1.90
N ALA A 10 -5.62 14.10 2.96
CA ALA A 10 -5.20 13.77 4.31
C ALA A 10 -6.01 12.57 4.81
N ASP A 11 -5.49 11.83 5.80
CA ASP A 11 -6.19 10.69 6.41
C ASP A 11 -7.61 11.04 6.85
N GLN A 12 -7.78 12.25 7.43
CA GLN A 12 -9.11 12.75 7.81
C GLN A 12 -10.04 12.98 6.62
N ASP A 13 -9.52 13.35 5.45
CA ASP A 13 -10.34 13.52 4.24
C ASP A 13 -10.85 12.15 3.76
N ILE A 14 -9.99 11.13 3.82
CA ILE A 14 -10.35 9.75 3.46
C ILE A 14 -11.42 9.22 4.43
N ARG A 15 -11.18 9.31 5.75
CA ARG A 15 -12.12 8.88 6.79
C ARG A 15 -13.48 9.58 6.73
N ARG A 16 -13.51 10.83 6.26
CA ARG A 16 -14.76 11.60 6.03
C ARG A 16 -15.44 11.28 4.70
N GLY A 17 -14.92 10.36 3.90
CA GLY A 17 -15.45 10.01 2.60
C GLY A 17 -15.33 11.13 1.57
N LEU A 18 -14.33 12.03 1.69
CA LEU A 18 -14.11 13.11 0.70
C LEU A 18 -13.38 12.62 -0.56
N THR A 19 -12.86 11.41 -0.52
CA THR A 19 -12.20 10.72 -1.65
C THR A 19 -13.13 9.73 -2.34
N THR A 20 -14.43 9.79 -2.03
CA THR A 20 -15.43 8.93 -2.67
C THR A 20 -15.94 9.51 -3.98
N ASP A 21 -16.44 8.64 -4.85
CA ASP A 21 -17.22 9.06 -6.01
C ASP A 21 -18.53 9.71 -5.56
N ILE A 22 -18.88 10.81 -6.18
CA ILE A 22 -20.03 11.64 -5.76
C ILE A 22 -21.36 10.87 -5.70
N TYR A 23 -21.51 9.84 -6.53
CA TYR A 23 -22.74 9.05 -6.56
C TYR A 23 -22.98 8.27 -5.25
N PHE A 24 -21.94 7.83 -4.53
CA PHE A 24 -22.10 7.20 -3.22
C PHE A 24 -22.65 8.17 -2.19
N LYS A 25 -22.18 9.42 -2.19
CA LYS A 25 -22.72 10.47 -1.31
C LYS A 25 -24.21 10.73 -1.60
N ARG A 26 -24.58 10.80 -2.87
CA ARG A 26 -25.98 10.95 -3.31
C ARG A 26 -26.82 9.75 -2.91
N THR A 27 -26.28 8.53 -3.07
CA THR A 27 -26.95 7.29 -2.65
C THR A 27 -27.25 7.31 -1.15
N VAL A 28 -26.28 7.65 -0.30
CA VAL A 28 -26.49 7.74 1.15
C VAL A 28 -27.57 8.78 1.50
N GLU A 29 -27.58 9.92 0.83
CA GLU A 29 -28.62 10.94 1.03
C GLU A 29 -30.01 10.40 0.70
N ILE A 30 -30.17 9.71 -0.43
CA ILE A 30 -31.42 9.08 -0.86
C ILE A 30 -31.85 8.04 0.18
N LEU A 31 -30.98 7.11 0.56
CA LEU A 31 -31.31 6.04 1.49
C LEU A 31 -31.74 6.56 2.86
N ARG A 32 -31.10 7.62 3.36
CA ARG A 32 -31.47 8.25 4.63
C ARG A 32 -32.80 8.96 4.56
N ARG A 33 -33.06 9.74 3.52
CA ARG A 33 -34.30 10.50 3.35
C ARG A 33 -35.50 9.56 3.09
N SER A 34 -35.33 8.52 2.31
CA SER A 34 -36.37 7.54 1.99
C SER A 34 -36.57 6.48 3.09
N LYS A 35 -35.73 6.46 4.13
CA LYS A 35 -35.68 5.41 5.15
C LYS A 35 -35.51 4.00 4.56
N ALA A 36 -34.86 3.89 3.41
CA ALA A 36 -34.70 2.66 2.65
C ALA A 36 -33.37 1.92 2.93
N SER A 37 -32.56 2.43 3.87
CA SER A 37 -31.31 1.75 4.27
C SER A 37 -31.63 0.38 4.87
N ARG A 38 -30.95 -0.65 4.36
CA ARG A 38 -31.12 -2.04 4.80
C ARG A 38 -29.77 -2.66 5.13
N PRO A 39 -29.72 -3.70 5.98
CA PRO A 39 -28.53 -4.54 6.11
C PRO A 39 -28.17 -5.17 4.76
N VAL A 40 -26.88 -5.17 4.47
CA VAL A 40 -26.32 -5.81 3.28
C VAL A 40 -25.07 -6.58 3.68
N LYS A 41 -24.71 -7.57 2.87
CA LYS A 41 -23.41 -8.21 2.91
C LYS A 41 -22.70 -7.85 1.62
N ALA A 42 -21.72 -6.96 1.69
CA ALA A 42 -20.89 -6.56 0.55
C ALA A 42 -19.65 -7.44 0.48
N GLU A 43 -19.33 -7.93 -0.70
CA GLU A 43 -18.13 -8.74 -0.96
C GLU A 43 -17.16 -7.98 -1.85
N PHE A 44 -15.89 -8.01 -1.47
CA PHE A 44 -14.77 -7.47 -2.24
C PHE A 44 -13.99 -8.65 -2.82
N SER A 45 -13.81 -8.65 -4.14
CA SER A 45 -13.08 -9.71 -4.85
C SER A 45 -12.26 -9.11 -5.99
N LEU A 46 -11.21 -9.82 -6.41
CA LEU A 46 -10.52 -9.51 -7.66
C LEU A 46 -11.39 -9.92 -8.83
N LYS A 47 -11.71 -8.98 -9.71
CA LYS A 47 -12.47 -9.29 -10.94
C LYS A 47 -11.56 -9.78 -12.05
N SER A 48 -10.42 -9.15 -12.23
CA SER A 48 -9.43 -9.49 -13.25
C SER A 48 -8.04 -9.02 -12.81
N LEU A 49 -7.02 -9.60 -13.38
CA LEU A 49 -5.63 -9.25 -13.16
C LEU A 49 -4.98 -8.85 -14.49
N PRO A 50 -3.97 -7.95 -14.49
CA PRO A 50 -3.24 -7.58 -15.70
C PRO A 50 -2.49 -8.79 -16.27
N ASP A 51 -2.04 -8.69 -17.52
CA ASP A 51 -1.15 -9.67 -18.18
C ASP A 51 -1.68 -11.11 -18.16
N ARG A 52 -3.01 -11.30 -18.10
CA ARG A 52 -3.67 -12.62 -17.99
C ARG A 52 -3.23 -13.41 -16.75
N TYR A 53 -2.85 -12.74 -15.69
CA TYR A 53 -2.50 -13.41 -14.43
C TYR A 53 -3.70 -14.17 -13.88
N THR A 54 -3.44 -15.37 -13.38
CA THR A 54 -4.48 -16.27 -12.83
C THR A 54 -4.56 -16.24 -11.30
N TRP A 55 -3.62 -15.53 -10.66
CA TRP A 55 -3.58 -15.34 -9.22
C TRP A 55 -2.95 -13.99 -8.85
N GLY A 56 -3.30 -13.50 -7.68
CA GLY A 56 -2.74 -12.30 -7.07
C GLY A 56 -2.46 -12.49 -5.58
N ILE A 57 -1.77 -11.52 -4.99
CA ILE A 57 -1.52 -11.44 -3.55
C ILE A 57 -2.40 -10.35 -2.98
N VAL A 58 -3.11 -10.64 -1.90
CA VAL A 58 -3.92 -9.65 -1.19
C VAL A 58 -3.05 -8.79 -0.30
N ALA A 59 -3.24 -7.48 -0.38
CA ALA A 59 -2.65 -6.48 0.51
C ALA A 59 -3.58 -5.26 0.64
N GLY A 60 -3.33 -4.38 1.62
CA GLY A 60 -4.18 -3.22 1.92
C GLY A 60 -5.33 -3.52 2.87
N ILE A 61 -5.40 -4.71 3.44
CA ILE A 61 -6.44 -5.10 4.41
C ILE A 61 -6.29 -4.30 5.71
N GLU A 62 -5.09 -4.10 6.22
CA GLU A 62 -4.86 -3.32 7.44
C GLU A 62 -5.36 -1.88 7.31
N GLU A 63 -5.13 -1.24 6.17
CA GLU A 63 -5.62 0.11 5.91
C GLU A 63 -7.15 0.13 5.78
N CYS A 64 -7.76 -0.89 5.16
CA CYS A 64 -9.21 -1.03 5.09
C CYS A 64 -9.83 -1.21 6.49
N LEU A 65 -9.26 -2.05 7.34
CA LEU A 65 -9.72 -2.25 8.71
C LEU A 65 -9.59 -0.97 9.53
N SER A 66 -8.47 -0.26 9.41
CA SER A 66 -8.28 1.05 10.05
C SER A 66 -9.31 2.09 9.57
N LEU A 67 -9.65 2.07 8.27
CA LEU A 67 -10.67 2.99 7.72
C LEU A 67 -12.08 2.66 8.24
N LEU A 68 -12.38 1.39 8.51
CA LEU A 68 -13.68 0.92 9.02
C LEU A 68 -13.79 0.97 10.54
N GLU A 69 -12.72 1.30 11.25
CA GLU A 69 -12.72 1.39 12.71
C GLU A 69 -13.76 2.40 13.22
N GLY A 70 -14.58 2.00 14.21
CA GLY A 70 -15.65 2.82 14.77
C GLY A 70 -16.93 2.86 13.94
N ILE A 71 -17.00 2.22 12.77
CA ILE A 71 -18.21 2.07 11.97
C ILE A 71 -18.97 0.82 12.43
N LYS A 72 -20.30 0.91 12.50
CA LYS A 72 -21.16 -0.19 12.96
C LYS A 72 -21.35 -1.25 11.87
N VAL A 73 -20.30 -2.02 11.60
CA VAL A 73 -20.29 -3.11 10.61
C VAL A 73 -19.49 -4.29 11.15
N ASN A 74 -19.77 -5.49 10.64
CA ASN A 74 -18.93 -6.66 10.85
C ASN A 74 -18.06 -6.87 9.62
N VAL A 75 -16.76 -7.07 9.81
CA VAL A 75 -15.81 -7.28 8.72
C VAL A 75 -15.16 -8.66 8.86
N LYS A 76 -15.06 -9.38 7.75
CA LYS A 76 -14.25 -10.58 7.61
C LYS A 76 -13.32 -10.37 6.44
N ALA A 77 -12.05 -10.67 6.60
CA ALA A 77 -11.06 -10.53 5.54
C ALA A 77 -10.05 -11.68 5.61
N VAL A 78 -9.40 -11.96 4.50
CA VAL A 78 -8.21 -12.82 4.47
C VAL A 78 -7.00 -12.05 4.97
N GLU A 79 -5.98 -12.75 5.42
CA GLU A 79 -4.71 -12.14 5.83
C GLU A 79 -3.96 -11.57 4.62
N GLU A 80 -3.22 -10.48 4.84
CA GLU A 80 -2.31 -9.95 3.82
C GLU A 80 -1.25 -10.99 3.46
N GLY A 81 -0.83 -11.03 2.19
CA GLY A 81 0.06 -12.08 1.67
C GLY A 81 -0.69 -13.31 1.15
N THR A 82 -1.99 -13.45 1.39
CA THR A 82 -2.79 -14.57 0.88
C THR A 82 -2.82 -14.56 -0.65
N VAL A 83 -2.60 -15.73 -1.25
CA VAL A 83 -2.77 -15.95 -2.70
C VAL A 83 -4.25 -16.14 -3.00
N VAL A 84 -4.77 -15.36 -3.95
CA VAL A 84 -6.17 -15.42 -4.37
C VAL A 84 -6.31 -15.46 -5.89
N ARG A 85 -7.42 -16.03 -6.36
CA ARG A 85 -7.81 -16.07 -7.77
C ARG A 85 -8.92 -15.07 -8.06
N PRO A 86 -9.15 -14.70 -9.32
CA PRO A 86 -10.32 -13.91 -9.70
C PRO A 86 -11.62 -14.51 -9.15
N PHE A 87 -12.49 -13.63 -8.65
CA PHE A 87 -13.80 -13.92 -8.05
C PHE A 87 -13.75 -14.59 -6.65
N GLU A 88 -12.59 -14.86 -6.08
CA GLU A 88 -12.50 -15.27 -4.67
C GLU A 88 -12.70 -14.04 -3.76
N PRO A 89 -13.61 -14.09 -2.76
CA PRO A 89 -13.80 -12.99 -1.83
C PRO A 89 -12.55 -12.77 -0.97
N VAL A 90 -12.07 -11.54 -0.90
CA VAL A 90 -10.92 -11.13 -0.07
C VAL A 90 -11.35 -10.42 1.20
N MET A 91 -12.50 -9.75 1.17
CA MET A 91 -13.08 -9.07 2.32
C MET A 91 -14.61 -9.05 2.18
N THR A 92 -15.32 -9.15 3.29
CA THR A 92 -16.76 -8.95 3.36
C THR A 92 -17.11 -7.96 4.45
N ILE A 93 -18.10 -7.09 4.18
CA ILE A 93 -18.65 -6.13 5.14
C ILE A 93 -20.14 -6.43 5.32
N ASP A 94 -20.55 -6.69 6.53
CA ASP A 94 -21.95 -6.96 6.89
C ASP A 94 -22.48 -5.84 7.81
N GLY A 95 -23.49 -5.12 7.35
CA GLY A 95 -24.06 -3.99 8.08
C GLY A 95 -25.01 -3.14 7.25
N GLY A 96 -25.42 -2.00 7.80
CA GLY A 96 -26.24 -1.03 7.07
C GLY A 96 -25.44 -0.38 5.93
N TYR A 97 -25.89 -0.48 4.68
CA TYR A 97 -25.13 0.06 3.56
C TYR A 97 -24.83 1.56 3.69
N ALA A 98 -25.75 2.35 4.21
CA ALA A 98 -25.56 3.78 4.42
C ALA A 98 -24.46 4.15 5.43
N GLU A 99 -23.99 3.20 6.23
CA GLU A 99 -22.92 3.41 7.22
C GLU A 99 -21.53 3.43 6.56
N PHE A 100 -21.33 2.64 5.50
CA PHE A 100 -20.02 2.49 4.85
C PHE A 100 -19.98 2.84 3.35
N ALA A 101 -21.12 3.11 2.70
CA ALA A 101 -21.17 3.34 1.26
C ALA A 101 -20.22 4.46 0.76
N VAL A 102 -20.03 5.53 1.55
CA VAL A 102 -19.07 6.61 1.18
C VAL A 102 -17.62 6.19 1.27
N LEU A 103 -17.33 5.03 1.84
CA LEU A 103 -15.99 4.47 1.94
C LEU A 103 -15.69 3.42 0.85
N GLU A 104 -16.68 3.06 0.02
CA GLU A 104 -16.49 2.03 -1.01
C GLU A 104 -15.36 2.38 -1.98
N THR A 105 -15.33 3.61 -2.50
CA THR A 105 -14.23 4.05 -3.39
C THR A 105 -12.84 3.95 -2.72
N PRO A 106 -12.62 4.52 -1.52
CA PRO A 106 -11.31 4.39 -0.87
C PRO A 106 -10.97 2.94 -0.47
N LEU A 107 -11.91 2.11 -0.02
CA LEU A 107 -11.68 0.70 0.29
C LEU A 107 -11.18 -0.07 -0.95
N LEU A 108 -11.86 0.12 -2.10
CA LEU A 108 -11.44 -0.48 -3.36
C LEU A 108 -10.07 0.01 -3.80
N GLY A 109 -9.78 1.31 -3.63
CA GLY A 109 -8.49 1.90 -3.97
C GLY A 109 -7.33 1.34 -3.14
N LEU A 110 -7.52 1.21 -1.83
CA LEU A 110 -6.54 0.62 -0.91
C LEU A 110 -6.23 -0.83 -1.30
N LEU A 111 -7.24 -1.67 -1.47
CA LEU A 111 -7.07 -3.07 -1.86
C LEU A 111 -6.44 -3.22 -3.25
N CYS A 112 -6.92 -2.46 -4.23
CA CYS A 112 -6.49 -2.59 -5.61
C CYS A 112 -5.01 -2.24 -5.79
N GLN A 113 -4.57 -1.09 -5.28
CA GLN A 113 -3.20 -0.63 -5.45
C GLN A 113 -2.21 -1.48 -4.65
N ALA A 114 -2.52 -1.77 -3.39
CA ALA A 114 -1.70 -2.59 -2.52
C ALA A 114 -1.53 -4.01 -3.08
N SER A 115 -2.63 -4.68 -3.44
CA SER A 115 -2.60 -6.03 -4.02
C SER A 115 -1.90 -6.08 -5.37
N GLY A 116 -2.04 -5.04 -6.19
CA GLY A 116 -1.31 -4.93 -7.46
C GLY A 116 0.19 -4.91 -7.27
N VAL A 117 0.69 -4.13 -6.32
CA VAL A 117 2.11 -4.05 -5.97
C VAL A 117 2.61 -5.38 -5.38
N ALA A 118 1.90 -5.93 -4.39
CA ALA A 118 2.26 -7.20 -3.77
C ALA A 118 2.29 -8.36 -4.78
N THR A 119 1.31 -8.40 -5.69
CA THR A 119 1.26 -9.40 -6.77
C THR A 119 2.46 -9.30 -7.71
N LYS A 120 2.88 -8.09 -8.07
CA LYS A 120 4.06 -7.89 -8.92
C LYS A 120 5.34 -8.30 -8.19
N ALA A 121 5.47 -7.93 -6.92
CA ALA A 121 6.61 -8.31 -6.09
C ALA A 121 6.71 -9.84 -5.93
N ALA A 122 5.60 -10.54 -5.69
CA ALA A 122 5.57 -11.99 -5.59
C ALA A 122 6.05 -12.69 -6.88
N ARG A 123 5.69 -12.16 -8.03
CA ARG A 123 6.19 -12.68 -9.32
C ARG A 123 7.68 -12.44 -9.49
N LEU A 124 8.18 -11.28 -9.05
CA LEU A 124 9.61 -10.99 -9.04
C LEU A 124 10.34 -11.92 -8.05
N ARG A 125 9.76 -12.19 -6.87
CA ARG A 125 10.30 -13.16 -5.90
C ARG A 125 10.45 -14.56 -6.51
N ILE A 126 9.43 -15.04 -7.21
CA ILE A 126 9.48 -16.34 -7.89
C ILE A 126 10.62 -16.36 -8.93
N ALA A 127 10.76 -15.29 -9.71
CA ALA A 127 11.80 -15.19 -10.71
C ALA A 127 13.21 -15.04 -10.11
N ALA A 128 13.34 -14.37 -8.96
CA ALA A 128 14.60 -14.18 -8.26
C ALA A 128 15.09 -15.46 -7.54
N GLY A 129 14.17 -16.37 -7.20
CA GLY A 129 14.51 -17.55 -6.39
C GLY A 129 15.10 -17.15 -5.04
N ASP A 130 16.28 -17.64 -4.70
CA ASP A 130 16.95 -17.37 -3.41
C ASP A 130 17.79 -16.07 -3.41
N ARG A 131 17.78 -15.29 -4.49
CA ARG A 131 18.53 -14.02 -4.56
C ARG A 131 17.81 -12.95 -3.77
N THR A 132 18.56 -12.09 -3.09
CA THR A 132 18.03 -10.90 -2.39
C THR A 132 17.26 -10.01 -3.35
N LEU A 133 16.03 -9.67 -2.99
CA LEU A 133 15.12 -8.81 -3.75
C LEU A 133 14.77 -7.57 -2.91
N ILE A 134 15.22 -6.40 -3.33
CA ILE A 134 14.99 -5.14 -2.63
C ILE A 134 14.14 -4.21 -3.48
N SER A 135 13.16 -3.56 -2.84
CA SER A 135 12.32 -2.55 -3.50
C SER A 135 13.03 -1.19 -3.55
N PHE A 136 13.31 -0.69 -4.75
CA PHE A 136 13.90 0.64 -5.01
C PHE A 136 12.99 1.55 -5.84
N GLY A 137 11.69 1.31 -5.82
CA GLY A 137 10.70 1.98 -6.69
C GLY A 137 10.33 3.41 -6.31
N ALA A 138 10.69 3.91 -5.13
CA ALA A 138 10.23 5.16 -4.54
C ALA A 138 10.40 6.40 -5.45
N ARG A 139 11.50 6.50 -6.20
CA ARG A 139 11.76 7.63 -7.12
C ARG A 139 10.73 7.77 -8.25
N ARG A 140 9.92 6.76 -8.50
CA ARG A 140 8.91 6.71 -9.57
C ARG A 140 7.50 6.86 -9.04
N MET A 141 7.37 7.09 -7.73
CA MET A 141 6.10 7.23 -7.03
C MET A 141 6.01 8.61 -6.40
N HIS A 142 4.78 9.10 -6.23
CA HIS A 142 4.56 10.30 -5.42
C HIS A 142 5.04 10.03 -3.98
N PRO A 143 5.79 10.94 -3.35
CA PRO A 143 6.41 10.67 -2.04
C PRO A 143 5.40 10.32 -0.93
N SER A 144 4.15 10.78 -1.04
CA SER A 144 3.10 10.43 -0.06
C SER A 144 2.66 8.96 -0.12
N ILE A 145 2.87 8.27 -1.25
CA ILE A 145 2.46 6.86 -1.41
C ILE A 145 3.66 5.90 -1.51
N SER A 146 4.89 6.43 -1.62
CA SER A 146 6.08 5.56 -1.75
C SER A 146 6.27 4.61 -0.57
N PRO A 147 5.99 4.99 0.70
CA PRO A 147 6.09 4.04 1.81
C PRO A 147 5.11 2.88 1.69
N MET A 148 3.87 3.15 1.28
CA MET A 148 2.85 2.13 1.05
C MET A 148 3.25 1.18 -0.09
N ILE A 149 3.80 1.71 -1.18
CA ILE A 149 4.28 0.89 -2.31
C ILE A 149 5.38 -0.09 -1.85
N GLU A 150 6.38 0.40 -1.11
CA GLU A 150 7.47 -0.45 -0.65
C GLU A 150 7.02 -1.45 0.42
N ARG A 151 6.13 -1.04 1.35
CA ARG A 151 5.52 -1.97 2.30
C ARG A 151 4.81 -3.12 1.59
N ASN A 152 4.02 -2.82 0.58
CA ASN A 152 3.29 -3.86 -0.15
C ASN A 152 4.20 -4.70 -1.07
N ALA A 153 5.32 -4.17 -1.52
CA ALA A 153 6.36 -4.98 -2.16
C ALA A 153 6.99 -5.98 -1.17
N TYR A 154 7.19 -5.57 0.09
CA TYR A 154 7.65 -6.45 1.15
C TYR A 154 6.62 -7.56 1.46
N VAL A 155 5.33 -7.23 1.58
CA VAL A 155 4.24 -8.23 1.70
C VAL A 155 4.26 -9.22 0.54
N GLY A 156 4.61 -8.77 -0.66
CA GLY A 156 4.76 -9.60 -1.85
C GLY A 156 6.06 -10.40 -1.92
N GLY A 157 6.94 -10.31 -0.92
CA GLY A 157 8.15 -11.14 -0.81
C GLY A 157 9.46 -10.43 -1.18
N CYS A 158 9.52 -9.10 -1.17
CA CYS A 158 10.81 -8.40 -1.14
C CYS A 158 11.46 -8.59 0.23
N ASP A 159 12.79 -8.73 0.26
CA ASP A 159 13.58 -8.90 1.48
C ASP A 159 13.88 -7.55 2.17
N GLY A 160 13.80 -6.45 1.42
CA GLY A 160 14.10 -5.12 1.92
C GLY A 160 13.45 -3.99 1.12
N VAL A 161 13.49 -2.79 1.70
CA VAL A 161 12.95 -1.55 1.16
C VAL A 161 13.96 -0.42 1.26
N ALA A 162 13.84 0.61 0.46
CA ALA A 162 14.83 1.67 0.38
C ALA A 162 14.45 2.94 1.15
N THR A 163 13.16 3.22 1.35
CA THR A 163 12.75 4.45 2.04
C THR A 163 12.68 4.24 3.55
N ILE A 164 13.18 5.23 4.30
CA ILE A 164 13.17 5.24 5.77
C ILE A 164 11.75 5.00 6.29
N LYS A 165 10.74 5.69 5.72
CA LYS A 165 9.37 5.57 6.21
C LYS A 165 8.74 4.20 5.96
N ALA A 166 9.06 3.54 4.84
CA ALA A 166 8.61 2.17 4.60
C ALA A 166 9.26 1.20 5.58
N ALA A 167 10.55 1.34 5.82
CA ALA A 167 11.29 0.53 6.78
C ALA A 167 10.71 0.67 8.21
N GLU A 168 10.38 1.90 8.64
CA GLU A 168 9.69 2.14 9.92
C GLU A 168 8.33 1.42 10.00
N LEU A 169 7.53 1.46 8.93
CA LEU A 169 6.21 0.80 8.90
C LEU A 169 6.30 -0.72 9.00
N ILE A 170 7.39 -1.30 8.51
CA ILE A 170 7.63 -2.75 8.49
C ILE A 170 8.40 -3.19 9.74
N GLY A 171 9.14 -2.29 10.38
CA GLY A 171 10.00 -2.60 11.53
C GLY A 171 11.36 -3.21 11.14
N ILE A 172 11.91 -2.83 9.99
CA ILE A 172 13.21 -3.29 9.49
C ILE A 172 14.17 -2.12 9.23
N GLU A 173 15.44 -2.40 9.01
CA GLU A 173 16.41 -1.40 8.54
C GLU A 173 16.26 -1.16 7.04
N PRO A 174 16.32 0.11 6.57
CA PRO A 174 16.27 0.41 5.14
C PRO A 174 17.56 0.00 4.43
N SER A 175 17.42 -0.54 3.22
CA SER A 175 18.55 -0.89 2.35
C SER A 175 18.86 0.23 1.37
N GLY A 176 20.14 0.46 1.09
CA GLY A 176 20.57 1.48 0.15
C GLY A 176 21.96 1.25 -0.39
N THR A 177 22.27 1.95 -1.47
CA THR A 177 23.60 1.95 -2.11
C THR A 177 24.26 3.32 -1.96
N ILE A 178 25.54 3.42 -2.32
CA ILE A 178 26.27 4.69 -2.36
C ILE A 178 25.80 5.48 -3.58
N PRO A 179 25.31 6.74 -3.43
CA PRO A 179 24.87 7.54 -4.58
C PRO A 179 26.06 8.10 -5.37
N HIS A 180 25.93 8.20 -6.68
CA HIS A 180 26.96 8.79 -7.56
C HIS A 180 27.39 10.19 -7.09
N ALA A 181 26.47 10.98 -6.51
CA ALA A 181 26.80 12.30 -5.96
C ALA A 181 27.88 12.23 -4.87
N LEU A 182 27.85 11.22 -4.00
CA LEU A 182 28.89 11.04 -2.98
C LEU A 182 30.23 10.75 -3.64
N VAL A 183 30.27 9.88 -4.65
CA VAL A 183 31.49 9.53 -5.38
C VAL A 183 32.10 10.77 -6.04
N ILE A 184 31.29 11.60 -6.69
CA ILE A 184 31.74 12.84 -7.34
C ILE A 184 32.26 13.83 -6.31
N LEU A 185 31.54 14.06 -5.22
CA LEU A 185 31.93 15.02 -4.18
C LEU A 185 33.15 14.59 -3.39
N SER A 186 33.38 13.29 -3.26
CA SER A 186 34.54 12.74 -2.56
C SER A 186 35.82 12.71 -3.42
N GLY A 187 35.71 12.96 -4.74
CA GLY A 187 36.82 12.91 -5.66
C GLY A 187 37.11 11.51 -6.26
N GLY A 188 36.31 10.50 -5.90
CA GLY A 188 36.46 9.14 -6.43
C GLY A 188 35.70 8.09 -5.59
N ILE A 189 35.63 6.87 -6.13
CA ILE A 189 34.93 5.77 -5.46
C ILE A 189 35.66 5.32 -4.20
N ASP A 190 36.99 5.32 -4.19
CA ASP A 190 37.79 4.91 -3.06
C ASP A 190 37.59 5.85 -1.87
N GLU A 191 37.59 7.15 -2.09
CA GLU A 191 37.35 8.17 -1.06
C GLU A 191 35.93 8.08 -0.53
N ALA A 192 34.93 7.84 -1.39
CA ALA A 192 33.54 7.64 -1.01
C ALA A 192 33.39 6.40 -0.12
N LEU A 193 34.00 5.28 -0.49
CA LEU A 193 33.98 4.03 0.29
C LEU A 193 34.68 4.16 1.64
N ARG A 194 35.85 4.81 1.68
CA ARG A 194 36.57 5.12 2.94
C ARG A 194 35.74 6.00 3.85
N GLY A 195 35.07 7.03 3.29
CA GLY A 195 34.16 7.89 4.04
C GLY A 195 32.97 7.12 4.57
N PHE A 196 32.35 6.29 3.76
CA PHE A 196 31.23 5.43 4.16
C PHE A 196 31.66 4.49 5.32
N ASP A 197 32.81 3.83 5.16
CA ASP A 197 33.32 2.91 6.19
C ASP A 197 33.71 3.62 7.52
N ARG A 198 34.16 4.86 7.43
CA ARG A 198 34.56 5.64 8.61
C ARG A 198 33.38 6.22 9.38
N TYR A 199 32.31 6.64 8.68
CA TYR A 199 31.24 7.47 9.27
C TYR A 199 29.88 6.78 9.36
N VAL A 200 29.67 5.67 8.64
CA VAL A 200 28.42 4.91 8.67
C VAL A 200 28.59 3.67 9.56
N ASP A 201 27.53 3.32 10.30
CA ASP A 201 27.55 2.16 11.20
C ASP A 201 28.03 0.90 10.45
N LYS A 202 28.87 0.13 11.11
CA LYS A 202 29.46 -1.10 10.54
C LYS A 202 28.43 -2.18 10.23
N LYS A 203 27.23 -2.11 10.84
CA LYS A 203 26.12 -3.03 10.57
C LYS A 203 25.47 -2.77 9.21
N VAL A 204 25.60 -1.56 8.65
CA VAL A 204 25.05 -1.23 7.33
C VAL A 204 25.88 -1.91 6.24
N GLU A 205 25.22 -2.62 5.33
CA GLU A 205 25.86 -3.28 4.21
C GLU A 205 26.56 -2.28 3.28
N ARG A 206 27.76 -2.64 2.81
CA ARG A 206 28.58 -1.83 1.88
C ARG A 206 28.23 -2.23 0.44
N ILE A 207 27.18 -1.62 -0.10
CA ILE A 207 26.72 -1.84 -1.47
C ILE A 207 27.09 -0.63 -2.32
N ALA A 208 27.95 -0.81 -3.32
CA ALA A 208 28.39 0.22 -4.25
C ALA A 208 27.82 0.01 -5.67
#